data_7ae87663ea7140aeaff88c16ce4bceb4
#
_entry.id   7ae87663ea7140aeaff88c16ce4bceb4
#
_cell.length_a   1.000
_cell.length_b   1.000
_cell.length_c   1.000
_cell.angle_alpha   90.00
_cell.angle_beta   90.00
_cell.angle_gamma   90.00
#
_symmetry.space_group_name_H-M   'P 1'
#
loop_
_entity.id
_entity.type
_entity.pdbx_description
1 polymer ?
#
loop_
_entity_poly.entity_id
_entity_poly.type
_entity_poly.pdbx_seq_one_letter_code
_entity_poly.pdbx_strand_id
1 'polypeptide(L)'
;MKKTRQWIATGAFALLPLAPITALLAAPAAQAAVAPEALVGPVADYKLYVLDNLEQLVSHTRDFTAAIEAGDVEKAQALYAPTRVYYERIEPIAELFADLDASIDAREDDYEKGVEDPDFTGFHRLEYALFHDHSTDGMEKYAQGLMDDVNDLDSRVQGLTFPPETVVGGAAALMEEVAATKVSGEEDRYSRTDLWDFQGNVDGAREIFELFKPLAAQEDPDFVERVQANFDDVEETLADYRLDADDPSAGFESYDEVSDADRRALTGPVTVLAEDLSTLRGLLGLN
;
A
#
# COMPACT_ATOMS: atom_id res chain seq x y z
N MET A 1 96.34 21.69 31.13
CA MET A 1 96.25 20.87 29.92
C MET A 1 95.71 19.52 30.33
N LYS A 2 94.38 19.27 30.12
CA LYS A 2 93.73 18.00 30.43
C LYS A 2 93.05 17.51 29.14
N LYS A 3 93.47 16.36 28.63
CA LYS A 3 92.97 15.68 27.47
C LYS A 3 91.68 14.92 27.85
N THR A 4 90.57 15.25 27.24
CA THR A 4 89.32 14.52 27.37
C THR A 4 89.23 13.44 26.28
N ARG A 5 89.08 12.21 26.69
CA ARG A 5 88.84 11.05 25.81
C ARG A 5 87.33 10.96 25.46
N GLN A 6 87.03 10.98 24.17
CA GLN A 6 85.72 10.62 23.68
C GLN A 6 85.54 9.09 23.55
N TRP A 7 84.48 8.57 24.10
CA TRP A 7 84.03 7.19 23.89
C TRP A 7 82.99 7.18 22.81
N ILE A 8 83.25 6.42 21.75
CA ILE A 8 82.25 6.15 20.68
C ILE A 8 81.57 4.87 21.09
N ALA A 9 80.27 4.97 21.39
CA ALA A 9 79.42 3.82 21.61
C ALA A 9 78.74 3.43 20.26
N THR A 10 79.16 2.29 19.75
CA THR A 10 78.52 1.65 18.57
C THR A 10 77.27 0.92 19.03
N GLY A 11 76.05 1.53 18.78
CA GLY A 11 74.77 0.88 18.96
C GLY A 11 74.40 0.05 17.74
N ALA A 12 74.38 -1.25 17.92
CA ALA A 12 73.80 -2.18 16.90
C ALA A 12 72.23 -2.11 16.90
N PHE A 13 71.68 -1.55 15.89
CA PHE A 13 70.24 -1.62 15.67
C PHE A 13 69.89 -2.99 15.10
N ALA A 14 69.14 -3.78 15.85
CA ALA A 14 68.56 -5.01 15.40
C ALA A 14 67.30 -4.63 14.63
N LEU A 15 67.25 -4.82 13.33
CA LEU A 15 66.03 -4.76 12.45
C LEU A 15 65.20 -6.01 12.70
N LEU A 16 64.07 -5.87 13.37
CA LEU A 16 63.04 -6.88 13.41
C LEU A 16 62.25 -6.83 12.09
N PRO A 17 62.00 -7.96 11.44
CA PRO A 17 61.17 -7.98 10.22
C PRO A 17 59.70 -7.68 10.58
N LEU A 18 59.11 -6.60 10.06
CA LEU A 18 57.67 -6.39 10.03
C LEU A 18 57.07 -7.46 9.10
N ALA A 19 56.34 -8.42 9.67
CA ALA A 19 55.45 -9.29 8.90
C ALA A 19 54.25 -8.46 8.38
N PRO A 20 53.88 -8.53 7.12
CA PRO A 20 52.67 -7.86 6.61
C PRO A 20 51.45 -8.53 7.25
N ILE A 21 50.69 -7.79 8.05
CA ILE A 21 49.31 -8.17 8.45
C ILE A 21 48.46 -8.01 7.22
N THR A 22 48.24 -9.11 6.48
CA THR A 22 47.17 -9.17 5.48
C THR A 22 45.86 -9.20 6.24
N ALA A 23 45.23 -8.02 6.37
CA ALA A 23 43.82 -7.92 6.76
C ALA A 23 43.01 -8.59 5.65
N LEU A 24 42.50 -9.77 5.93
CA LEU A 24 41.49 -10.41 5.10
C LEU A 24 40.22 -9.55 5.27
N LEU A 25 39.98 -8.63 4.34
CA LEU A 25 38.70 -7.98 4.21
C LEU A 25 37.72 -9.09 3.81
N ALA A 26 36.94 -9.59 4.78
CA ALA A 26 35.78 -10.41 4.49
C ALA A 26 34.90 -9.55 3.59
N ALA A 27 34.75 -9.95 2.32
CA ALA A 27 33.72 -9.40 1.47
C ALA A 27 32.37 -9.67 2.19
N PRO A 28 31.43 -8.70 2.20
CA PRO A 28 30.10 -8.98 2.69
C PRO A 28 29.60 -10.21 1.93
N ALA A 29 29.13 -11.21 2.66
CA ALA A 29 28.49 -12.36 2.05
C ALA A 29 27.34 -11.80 1.21
N ALA A 30 27.35 -12.05 -0.09
CA ALA A 30 26.19 -11.76 -0.92
C ALA A 30 25.03 -12.50 -0.28
N GLN A 31 24.00 -11.75 0.15
CA GLN A 31 22.78 -12.30 0.68
C GLN A 31 22.24 -13.25 -0.41
N ALA A 32 22.02 -14.50 -0.07
CA ALA A 32 21.50 -15.46 -1.05
C ALA A 32 20.07 -15.02 -1.36
N ALA A 33 19.80 -14.67 -2.61
CA ALA A 33 18.44 -14.38 -3.04
C ALA A 33 17.53 -15.57 -2.70
N VAL A 34 16.31 -15.28 -2.28
CA VAL A 34 15.27 -16.30 -2.05
C VAL A 34 15.11 -17.12 -3.33
N ALA A 35 15.05 -18.45 -3.20
CA ALA A 35 14.92 -19.33 -4.36
C ALA A 35 13.59 -19.00 -5.09
N PRO A 36 13.59 -18.84 -6.44
CA PRO A 36 12.39 -18.47 -7.19
C PRO A 36 11.20 -19.40 -6.94
N GLU A 37 11.45 -20.69 -6.68
CA GLU A 37 10.43 -21.67 -6.38
C GLU A 37 9.70 -21.40 -5.06
N ALA A 38 10.36 -20.74 -4.10
CA ALA A 38 9.76 -20.38 -2.81
C ALA A 38 8.77 -19.22 -2.95
N LEU A 39 8.87 -18.41 -3.99
CA LEU A 39 7.97 -17.28 -4.27
C LEU A 39 6.65 -17.73 -4.91
N VAL A 40 6.60 -18.92 -5.51
CA VAL A 40 5.44 -19.39 -6.28
C VAL A 40 4.18 -19.53 -5.42
N GLY A 41 4.32 -20.08 -4.21
CA GLY A 41 3.20 -20.23 -3.26
C GLY A 41 2.60 -18.86 -2.89
N PRO A 42 3.38 -17.96 -2.26
CA PRO A 42 2.90 -16.63 -1.87
C PRO A 42 2.26 -15.83 -3.02
N VAL A 43 2.85 -15.87 -4.23
CA VAL A 43 2.27 -15.19 -5.41
C VAL A 43 0.94 -15.82 -5.84
N ALA A 44 0.84 -17.15 -5.78
CA ALA A 44 -0.41 -17.84 -6.12
C ALA A 44 -1.52 -17.52 -5.09
N ASP A 45 -1.18 -17.49 -3.81
CA ASP A 45 -2.12 -17.16 -2.74
C ASP A 45 -2.56 -15.70 -2.84
N TYR A 46 -1.65 -14.77 -3.16
CA TYR A 46 -2.01 -13.39 -3.42
C TYR A 46 -2.95 -13.24 -4.62
N LYS A 47 -2.72 -14.01 -5.70
CA LYS A 47 -3.66 -14.02 -6.83
C LYS A 47 -5.05 -14.47 -6.41
N LEU A 48 -5.17 -15.46 -5.53
CA LEU A 48 -6.48 -15.89 -5.01
C LEU A 48 -7.14 -14.80 -4.19
N TYR A 49 -6.38 -14.09 -3.34
CA TYR A 49 -6.87 -12.92 -2.60
C TYR A 49 -7.41 -11.83 -3.53
N VAL A 50 -6.67 -11.49 -4.60
CA VAL A 50 -7.12 -10.48 -5.59
C VAL A 50 -8.39 -10.92 -6.29
N LEU A 51 -8.49 -12.18 -6.71
CA LEU A 51 -9.68 -12.70 -7.39
C LEU A 51 -10.91 -12.73 -6.46
N ASP A 52 -10.73 -13.05 -5.18
CA ASP A 52 -11.82 -12.99 -4.19
C ASP A 52 -12.32 -11.56 -4.00
N ASN A 53 -11.42 -10.59 -3.84
CA ASN A 53 -11.79 -9.18 -3.74
C ASN A 53 -12.47 -8.67 -5.01
N LEU A 54 -12.05 -9.10 -6.21
CA LEU A 54 -12.72 -8.75 -7.47
C LEU A 54 -14.15 -9.33 -7.55
N GLU A 55 -14.37 -10.57 -7.11
CA GLU A 55 -15.71 -11.15 -7.03
C GLU A 55 -16.63 -10.32 -6.13
N GLN A 56 -16.11 -9.89 -4.96
CA GLN A 56 -16.83 -9.02 -4.05
C GLN A 56 -17.06 -7.63 -4.68
N LEU A 57 -16.03 -7.02 -5.28
CA LEU A 57 -16.14 -5.74 -5.97
C LEU A 57 -17.24 -5.76 -7.03
N VAL A 58 -17.24 -6.76 -7.92
CA VAL A 58 -18.29 -6.95 -8.96
C VAL A 58 -19.69 -7.07 -8.34
N SER A 59 -19.81 -7.84 -7.24
CA SER A 59 -21.09 -8.04 -6.56
C SER A 59 -21.61 -6.75 -5.92
N HIS A 60 -20.76 -6.06 -5.19
CA HIS A 60 -21.09 -4.81 -4.49
C HIS A 60 -21.33 -3.66 -5.47
N THR A 61 -20.53 -3.54 -6.54
CA THR A 61 -20.74 -2.55 -7.61
C THR A 61 -22.10 -2.74 -8.29
N ARG A 62 -22.52 -3.98 -8.50
CA ARG A 62 -23.85 -4.25 -9.05
C ARG A 62 -24.97 -3.74 -8.15
N ASP A 63 -24.88 -3.96 -6.84
CA ASP A 63 -25.88 -3.50 -5.88
C ASP A 63 -25.87 -1.96 -5.75
N PHE A 64 -24.69 -1.35 -5.78
CA PHE A 64 -24.48 0.08 -5.76
C PHE A 64 -25.07 0.76 -7.00
N THR A 65 -24.70 0.29 -8.19
CA THR A 65 -25.22 0.84 -9.46
C THR A 65 -26.72 0.63 -9.62
N ALA A 66 -27.25 -0.51 -9.16
CA ALA A 66 -28.69 -0.74 -9.15
C ALA A 66 -29.45 0.24 -8.23
N ALA A 67 -28.88 0.65 -7.12
CA ALA A 67 -29.47 1.68 -6.25
C ALA A 67 -29.51 3.06 -6.95
N ILE A 68 -28.46 3.41 -7.69
CA ILE A 68 -28.40 4.65 -8.49
C ILE A 68 -29.45 4.63 -9.59
N GLU A 69 -29.55 3.54 -10.36
CA GLU A 69 -30.54 3.37 -11.43
C GLU A 69 -31.97 3.39 -10.91
N ALA A 70 -32.19 2.95 -9.66
CA ALA A 70 -33.51 2.99 -9.00
C ALA A 70 -33.86 4.38 -8.44
N GLY A 71 -32.93 5.35 -8.44
CA GLY A 71 -33.13 6.66 -7.83
C GLY A 71 -33.08 6.65 -6.30
N ASP A 72 -32.49 5.59 -5.70
CA ASP A 72 -32.41 5.40 -4.24
C ASP A 72 -31.10 5.99 -3.72
N VAL A 73 -31.09 7.30 -3.51
CA VAL A 73 -29.92 8.06 -3.06
C VAL A 73 -29.41 7.53 -1.71
N GLU A 74 -30.30 7.29 -0.74
CA GLU A 74 -29.89 6.86 0.61
C GLU A 74 -29.20 5.48 0.56
N LYS A 75 -29.76 4.57 -0.22
CA LYS A 75 -29.15 3.25 -0.40
C LYS A 75 -27.83 3.32 -1.16
N ALA A 76 -27.75 4.15 -2.20
CA ALA A 76 -26.50 4.33 -2.96
C ALA A 76 -25.40 4.91 -2.06
N GLN A 77 -25.71 5.93 -1.26
CA GLN A 77 -24.76 6.49 -0.28
C GLN A 77 -24.26 5.42 0.71
N ALA A 78 -25.17 4.59 1.24
CA ALA A 78 -24.81 3.54 2.19
C ALA A 78 -23.95 2.43 1.58
N LEU A 79 -24.03 2.23 0.25
CA LEU A 79 -23.23 1.21 -0.45
C LEU A 79 -21.89 1.72 -0.99
N TYR A 80 -21.65 3.03 -1.03
CA TYR A 80 -20.47 3.63 -1.65
C TYR A 80 -19.18 3.11 -1.03
N ALA A 81 -18.88 3.44 0.22
CA ALA A 81 -17.64 3.04 0.88
C ALA A 81 -17.48 1.51 1.04
N PRO A 82 -18.53 0.73 1.44
CA PRO A 82 -18.44 -0.73 1.46
C PRO A 82 -18.14 -1.38 0.11
N THR A 83 -18.40 -0.68 -1.01
CA THR A 83 -18.06 -1.16 -2.34
C THR A 83 -16.61 -0.85 -2.67
N ARG A 84 -16.16 0.39 -2.45
CA ARG A 84 -14.80 0.84 -2.76
C ARG A 84 -13.71 0.04 -2.04
N VAL A 85 -13.93 -0.35 -0.79
CA VAL A 85 -12.92 -1.07 0.02
C VAL A 85 -12.33 -2.29 -0.68
N TYR A 86 -13.07 -2.95 -1.55
CA TYR A 86 -12.58 -4.10 -2.33
C TYR A 86 -11.65 -3.68 -3.47
N TYR A 87 -11.84 -2.49 -4.05
CA TYR A 87 -10.93 -1.90 -5.02
C TYR A 87 -9.62 -1.50 -4.33
N GLU A 88 -9.70 -0.79 -3.22
CA GLU A 88 -8.58 -0.31 -2.42
C GLU A 88 -7.63 -1.45 -1.98
N ARG A 89 -8.18 -2.62 -1.64
CA ARG A 89 -7.38 -3.80 -1.28
C ARG A 89 -6.52 -4.35 -2.39
N ILE A 90 -6.91 -4.12 -3.64
CA ILE A 90 -6.25 -4.69 -4.82
C ILE A 90 -5.68 -3.63 -5.76
N GLU A 91 -5.69 -2.37 -5.35
CA GLU A 91 -5.26 -1.21 -6.13
C GLU A 91 -3.91 -1.42 -6.87
N PRO A 92 -2.85 -2.02 -6.26
CA PRO A 92 -1.58 -2.26 -6.96
C PRO A 92 -1.70 -3.18 -8.17
N ILE A 93 -2.78 -3.95 -8.27
CA ILE A 93 -3.07 -4.79 -9.43
C ILE A 93 -4.01 -4.08 -10.40
N ALA A 94 -4.95 -3.28 -9.91
CA ALA A 94 -5.83 -2.45 -10.72
C ALA A 94 -5.04 -1.41 -11.52
N GLU A 95 -4.09 -0.73 -10.91
CA GLU A 95 -3.19 0.26 -11.54
C GLU A 95 -2.35 -0.28 -12.71
N LEU A 96 -2.15 -1.60 -12.81
CA LEU A 96 -1.51 -2.20 -13.99
C LEU A 96 -2.33 -1.98 -15.27
N PHE A 97 -3.59 -1.59 -15.14
CA PHE A 97 -4.52 -1.29 -16.21
C PHE A 97 -4.93 0.19 -16.17
N ALA A 98 -3.95 1.08 -16.41
CA ALA A 98 -4.10 2.54 -16.28
C ALA A 98 -5.34 3.14 -16.98
N ASP A 99 -5.86 2.50 -18.03
CA ASP A 99 -7.08 2.90 -18.70
C ASP A 99 -8.33 2.64 -17.85
N LEU A 100 -8.37 1.50 -17.15
CA LEU A 100 -9.45 1.14 -16.23
C LEU A 100 -9.32 1.86 -14.90
N ASP A 101 -8.12 1.96 -14.37
CA ASP A 101 -7.83 2.70 -13.16
C ASP A 101 -8.34 4.14 -13.27
N ALA A 102 -7.95 4.86 -14.33
CA ALA A 102 -8.43 6.22 -14.59
C ALA A 102 -9.95 6.32 -14.76
N SER A 103 -10.63 5.29 -15.32
CA SER A 103 -12.08 5.34 -15.50
C SER A 103 -12.87 4.90 -14.27
N ILE A 104 -12.28 4.11 -13.37
CA ILE A 104 -12.89 3.61 -12.15
C ILE A 104 -12.70 4.58 -10.99
N ASP A 105 -11.46 5.13 -10.81
CA ASP A 105 -11.04 5.74 -9.55
C ASP A 105 -10.44 7.15 -9.67
N ALA A 106 -10.21 7.70 -10.89
CA ALA A 106 -9.65 9.04 -11.02
C ALA A 106 -10.57 10.10 -10.39
N ARG A 107 -9.93 11.06 -9.69
CA ARG A 107 -10.60 12.15 -8.98
C ARG A 107 -10.80 13.36 -9.89
N GLU A 108 -11.69 14.28 -9.50
CA GLU A 108 -11.96 15.49 -10.28
C GLU A 108 -10.71 16.33 -10.55
N ASP A 109 -9.73 16.32 -9.64
CA ASP A 109 -8.47 17.08 -9.78
C ASP A 109 -7.55 16.53 -10.87
N ASP A 110 -7.78 15.33 -11.35
CA ASP A 110 -7.06 14.72 -12.47
C ASP A 110 -7.54 15.24 -13.83
N TYR A 111 -8.64 16.02 -13.84
CA TYR A 111 -9.26 16.56 -15.03
C TYR A 111 -9.20 18.10 -15.08
N GLU A 112 -8.89 18.66 -16.27
CA GLU A 112 -8.75 20.13 -16.43
C GLU A 112 -10.01 20.92 -16.06
N LYS A 113 -11.21 20.32 -16.21
CA LYS A 113 -12.50 20.95 -15.93
C LYS A 113 -13.15 20.46 -14.63
N GLY A 114 -12.42 19.66 -13.85
CA GLY A 114 -12.95 19.07 -12.62
C GLY A 114 -14.25 18.30 -12.86
N VAL A 115 -15.24 18.52 -12.01
CA VAL A 115 -16.54 17.84 -12.09
C VAL A 115 -17.32 18.08 -13.40
N GLU A 116 -17.00 19.11 -14.18
CA GLU A 116 -17.63 19.43 -15.46
C GLU A 116 -16.94 18.70 -16.63
N ASP A 117 -15.84 17.99 -16.39
CA ASP A 117 -15.14 17.26 -17.43
C ASP A 117 -15.96 16.07 -17.90
N PRO A 118 -16.22 15.91 -19.23
CA PRO A 118 -17.02 14.81 -19.75
C PRO A 118 -16.37 13.43 -19.56
N ASP A 119 -15.05 13.40 -19.36
CA ASP A 119 -14.27 12.18 -19.16
C ASP A 119 -14.15 11.81 -17.67
N PHE A 120 -14.61 12.68 -16.75
CA PHE A 120 -14.70 12.38 -15.31
C PHE A 120 -15.80 11.35 -15.05
N THR A 121 -15.40 10.12 -14.69
CA THR A 121 -16.25 8.93 -14.53
C THR A 121 -15.95 8.23 -13.21
N GLY A 122 -16.40 7.01 -13.06
CA GLY A 122 -16.03 6.15 -11.94
C GLY A 122 -16.71 6.47 -10.62
N PHE A 123 -16.08 5.98 -9.56
CA PHE A 123 -16.59 6.11 -8.19
C PHE A 123 -16.72 7.58 -7.79
N HIS A 124 -15.70 8.40 -7.99
CA HIS A 124 -15.69 9.80 -7.54
C HIS A 124 -16.67 10.69 -8.32
N ARG A 125 -17.00 10.35 -9.57
CA ARG A 125 -18.08 11.03 -10.28
C ARG A 125 -19.45 10.75 -9.66
N LEU A 126 -19.66 9.50 -9.23
CA LEU A 126 -20.89 9.09 -8.55
C LEU A 126 -20.94 9.62 -7.12
N GLU A 127 -19.81 9.66 -6.43
CA GLU A 127 -19.65 10.29 -5.12
C GLU A 127 -20.12 11.75 -5.14
N TYR A 128 -19.63 12.55 -6.09
CA TYR A 128 -20.04 13.95 -6.24
C TYR A 128 -21.56 14.08 -6.35
N ALA A 129 -22.19 13.27 -7.22
CA ALA A 129 -23.64 13.32 -7.41
C ALA A 129 -24.41 12.92 -6.13
N LEU A 130 -23.95 11.88 -5.45
CA LEU A 130 -24.65 11.34 -4.28
C LEU A 130 -24.48 12.22 -3.02
N PHE A 131 -23.29 12.75 -2.77
CA PHE A 131 -22.97 13.40 -1.50
C PHE A 131 -22.94 14.93 -1.61
N HIS A 132 -22.66 15.51 -2.78
CA HIS A 132 -22.71 16.95 -3.01
C HIS A 132 -24.08 17.39 -3.57
N ASP A 133 -24.54 16.74 -4.66
CA ASP A 133 -25.81 17.11 -5.31
C ASP A 133 -27.02 16.42 -4.66
N HIS A 134 -26.80 15.38 -3.85
CA HIS A 134 -27.83 14.56 -3.23
C HIS A 134 -28.85 14.02 -4.26
N SER A 135 -28.36 13.57 -5.40
CA SER A 135 -29.16 13.15 -6.54
C SER A 135 -28.52 12.00 -7.30
N THR A 136 -29.36 11.20 -7.95
CA THR A 136 -28.95 10.21 -8.95
C THR A 136 -29.33 10.65 -10.37
N ASP A 137 -29.94 11.83 -10.54
CA ASP A 137 -30.43 12.28 -11.83
C ASP A 137 -29.30 12.36 -12.88
N GLY A 138 -29.45 11.62 -13.98
CA GLY A 138 -28.49 11.58 -15.08
C GLY A 138 -27.20 10.77 -14.77
N MET A 139 -27.20 10.00 -13.67
CA MET A 139 -26.06 9.18 -13.27
C MET A 139 -26.12 7.75 -13.84
N GLU A 140 -27.22 7.33 -14.48
CA GLU A 140 -27.39 5.96 -14.99
C GLU A 140 -26.26 5.53 -15.94
N LYS A 141 -25.81 6.44 -16.82
CA LYS A 141 -24.71 6.14 -17.74
C LYS A 141 -23.36 5.95 -17.06
N TYR A 142 -23.13 6.68 -15.96
CA TYR A 142 -21.89 6.58 -15.18
C TYR A 142 -21.91 5.31 -14.31
N ALA A 143 -23.06 4.97 -13.73
CA ALA A 143 -23.25 3.74 -13.02
C ALA A 143 -23.05 2.51 -13.94
N GLN A 144 -23.62 2.53 -15.16
CA GLN A 144 -23.39 1.48 -16.14
C GLN A 144 -21.92 1.40 -16.57
N GLY A 145 -21.27 2.56 -16.81
CA GLY A 145 -19.85 2.62 -17.17
C GLY A 145 -18.96 2.00 -16.08
N LEU A 146 -19.17 2.36 -14.81
CA LEU A 146 -18.45 1.77 -13.69
C LEU A 146 -18.63 0.24 -13.62
N MET A 147 -19.88 -0.24 -13.81
CA MET A 147 -20.14 -1.69 -13.80
C MET A 147 -19.43 -2.41 -14.95
N ASP A 148 -19.39 -1.80 -16.14
CA ASP A 148 -18.71 -2.35 -17.31
C ASP A 148 -17.19 -2.38 -17.09
N ASP A 149 -16.61 -1.31 -16.54
CA ASP A 149 -15.16 -1.19 -16.24
C ASP A 149 -14.72 -2.19 -15.16
N VAL A 150 -15.49 -2.36 -14.08
CA VAL A 150 -15.21 -3.34 -13.03
C VAL A 150 -15.29 -4.79 -13.57
N ASN A 151 -16.23 -5.10 -14.46
CA ASN A 151 -16.30 -6.41 -15.13
C ASN A 151 -15.11 -6.62 -16.08
N ASP A 152 -14.64 -5.58 -16.77
CA ASP A 152 -13.47 -5.67 -17.65
C ASP A 152 -12.18 -5.86 -16.81
N LEU A 153 -12.07 -5.16 -15.68
CA LEU A 153 -10.97 -5.36 -14.73
C LEU A 153 -10.90 -6.81 -14.24
N ASP A 154 -12.01 -7.37 -13.76
CA ASP A 154 -12.09 -8.78 -13.35
C ASP A 154 -11.65 -9.72 -14.49
N SER A 155 -12.14 -9.51 -15.69
CA SER A 155 -11.80 -10.32 -16.87
C SER A 155 -10.31 -10.26 -17.20
N ARG A 156 -9.68 -9.06 -17.16
CA ARG A 156 -8.25 -8.88 -17.46
C ARG A 156 -7.37 -9.51 -16.39
N VAL A 157 -7.70 -9.33 -15.10
CA VAL A 157 -6.95 -9.87 -13.96
C VAL A 157 -6.96 -11.40 -13.93
N GLN A 158 -8.09 -12.03 -14.29
CA GLN A 158 -8.16 -13.49 -14.38
C GLN A 158 -7.08 -14.08 -15.30
N GLY A 159 -6.80 -13.41 -16.41
CA GLY A 159 -5.78 -13.80 -17.40
C GLY A 159 -4.35 -13.40 -17.04
N LEU A 160 -4.15 -12.56 -16.02
CA LEU A 160 -2.85 -11.98 -15.69
C LEU A 160 -1.97 -12.96 -14.91
N THR A 161 -0.68 -12.96 -15.19
CA THR A 161 0.34 -13.60 -14.35
C THR A 161 1.00 -12.51 -13.50
N PHE A 162 1.06 -12.74 -12.21
CA PHE A 162 1.63 -11.78 -11.27
C PHE A 162 3.15 -12.00 -11.12
N PRO A 163 3.99 -11.05 -11.55
CA PRO A 163 5.41 -11.10 -11.24
C PRO A 163 5.63 -10.90 -9.74
N PRO A 164 6.50 -11.70 -9.08
CA PRO A 164 6.76 -11.56 -7.64
C PRO A 164 7.18 -10.14 -7.23
N GLU A 165 8.00 -9.49 -8.06
CA GLU A 165 8.48 -8.12 -7.83
C GLU A 165 7.34 -7.08 -7.86
N THR A 166 6.31 -7.29 -8.66
CA THR A 166 5.11 -6.43 -8.71
C THR A 166 4.28 -6.62 -7.46
N VAL A 167 4.03 -7.89 -7.07
CA VAL A 167 3.26 -8.19 -5.86
C VAL A 167 3.93 -7.60 -4.62
N VAL A 168 5.20 -7.91 -4.40
CA VAL A 168 5.93 -7.44 -3.21
C VAL A 168 6.07 -5.90 -3.20
N GLY A 169 6.24 -5.29 -4.38
CA GLY A 169 6.28 -3.82 -4.51
C GLY A 169 4.95 -3.14 -4.19
N GLY A 170 3.84 -3.82 -4.45
CA GLY A 170 2.50 -3.29 -4.19
C GLY A 170 2.23 -2.96 -2.73
N ALA A 171 2.79 -3.71 -1.79
CA ALA A 171 2.64 -3.40 -0.36
C ALA A 171 3.21 -2.02 0.02
N ALA A 172 4.37 -1.67 -0.53
CA ALA A 172 4.97 -0.35 -0.32
C ALA A 172 4.16 0.74 -1.04
N ALA A 173 3.74 0.48 -2.29
CA ALA A 173 2.98 1.43 -3.09
C ALA A 173 1.68 1.85 -2.38
N LEU A 174 0.90 0.90 -1.86
CA LEU A 174 -0.30 1.19 -1.07
C LEU A 174 -0.01 2.13 0.12
N MET A 175 1.05 1.85 0.88
CA MET A 175 1.37 2.68 2.04
C MET A 175 1.96 4.04 1.66
N GLU A 176 2.69 4.14 0.55
CA GLU A 176 3.17 5.40 0.00
C GLU A 176 1.99 6.29 -0.44
N GLU A 177 0.99 5.70 -1.07
CA GLU A 177 -0.22 6.41 -1.49
C GLU A 177 -1.02 6.92 -0.30
N VAL A 178 -1.30 6.07 0.68
CA VAL A 178 -1.96 6.49 1.92
C VAL A 178 -1.24 7.67 2.56
N ALA A 179 0.10 7.61 2.67
CA ALA A 179 0.91 8.68 3.25
C ALA A 179 0.84 9.98 2.44
N ALA A 180 0.77 9.88 1.11
CA ALA A 180 0.82 11.03 0.20
C ALA A 180 -0.54 11.72 0.03
N THR A 181 -1.63 10.97 -0.04
CA THR A 181 -2.95 11.46 -0.46
C THR A 181 -4.04 11.26 0.59
N LYS A 182 -4.23 10.03 1.11
CA LYS A 182 -5.41 9.66 1.89
C LYS A 182 -5.41 10.24 3.31
N VAL A 183 -4.24 10.40 3.96
CA VAL A 183 -4.14 11.06 5.29
C VAL A 183 -4.58 12.53 5.23
N SER A 184 -4.55 13.18 4.06
CA SER A 184 -5.03 14.56 3.92
C SER A 184 -6.57 14.68 3.98
N GLY A 185 -7.32 13.60 3.67
CA GLY A 185 -8.78 13.59 3.54
C GLY A 185 -9.24 14.15 2.20
N GLU A 186 -8.44 13.99 1.16
CA GLU A 186 -8.75 14.43 -0.20
C GLU A 186 -9.23 13.28 -1.10
N GLU A 187 -9.21 12.06 -0.60
CA GLU A 187 -9.66 10.88 -1.34
C GLU A 187 -11.17 10.91 -1.55
N ASP A 188 -11.91 10.78 -0.47
CA ASP A 188 -13.37 10.79 -0.46
C ASP A 188 -13.90 12.18 -0.08
N ARG A 189 -13.67 13.14 -0.95
CA ARG A 189 -13.88 14.57 -0.71
C ARG A 189 -15.30 14.95 -0.31
N TYR A 190 -16.29 14.22 -0.79
CA TYR A 190 -17.71 14.55 -0.60
C TYR A 190 -18.40 13.60 0.37
N SER A 191 -18.06 12.33 0.35
CA SER A 191 -18.61 11.31 1.25
C SER A 191 -17.96 11.33 2.63
N ARG A 192 -16.69 11.75 2.71
CA ARG A 192 -15.87 11.71 3.93
C ARG A 192 -15.68 10.30 4.46
N THR A 193 -15.56 9.34 3.56
CA THR A 193 -15.40 7.93 3.91
C THR A 193 -13.97 7.42 3.79
N ASP A 194 -12.98 8.32 3.71
CA ASP A 194 -11.55 8.05 3.55
C ASP A 194 -10.98 6.94 4.48
N LEU A 195 -11.55 6.75 5.69
CA LEU A 195 -11.11 5.70 6.61
C LEU A 195 -11.40 4.29 6.10
N TRP A 196 -12.40 4.13 5.21
CA TRP A 196 -12.66 2.84 4.57
C TRP A 196 -11.58 2.52 3.55
N ASP A 197 -11.20 3.51 2.75
CA ASP A 197 -10.17 3.36 1.73
C ASP A 197 -8.81 3.13 2.39
N PHE A 198 -8.52 3.92 3.43
CA PHE A 198 -7.34 3.72 4.24
C PHE A 198 -7.23 2.30 4.81
N GLN A 199 -8.33 1.78 5.39
CA GLN A 199 -8.36 0.39 5.88
C GLN A 199 -8.17 -0.61 4.73
N GLY A 200 -8.77 -0.36 3.56
CA GLY A 200 -8.61 -1.20 2.38
C GLY A 200 -7.15 -1.33 1.95
N ASN A 201 -6.45 -0.21 1.86
CA ASN A 201 -5.03 -0.20 1.52
C ASN A 201 -4.16 -0.89 2.58
N VAL A 202 -4.44 -0.66 3.88
CA VAL A 202 -3.74 -1.36 4.98
C VAL A 202 -3.97 -2.86 4.90
N ASP A 203 -5.21 -3.30 4.67
CA ASP A 203 -5.55 -4.72 4.50
C ASP A 203 -4.77 -5.35 3.33
N GLY A 204 -4.74 -4.68 2.17
CA GLY A 204 -4.03 -5.14 0.98
C GLY A 204 -2.52 -5.25 1.19
N ALA A 205 -1.91 -4.23 1.81
CA ALA A 205 -0.48 -4.23 2.13
C ALA A 205 -0.12 -5.30 3.16
N ARG A 206 -0.97 -5.47 4.18
CA ARG A 206 -0.80 -6.51 5.22
C ARG A 206 -0.90 -7.90 4.61
N GLU A 207 -1.86 -8.16 3.72
CA GLU A 207 -1.97 -9.46 3.05
C GLU A 207 -0.70 -9.80 2.29
N ILE A 208 -0.17 -8.88 1.50
CA ILE A 208 1.11 -9.09 0.80
C ILE A 208 2.21 -9.41 1.81
N PHE A 209 2.35 -8.60 2.86
CA PHE A 209 3.37 -8.82 3.88
C PHE A 209 3.25 -10.20 4.54
N GLU A 210 2.06 -10.60 5.00
CA GLU A 210 1.83 -11.88 5.69
C GLU A 210 2.15 -13.08 4.78
N LEU A 211 1.84 -13.02 3.49
CA LEU A 211 2.17 -14.06 2.53
C LEU A 211 3.68 -14.24 2.34
N PHE A 212 4.45 -13.15 2.35
CA PHE A 212 5.91 -13.19 2.17
C PHE A 212 6.69 -13.23 3.49
N LYS A 213 6.05 -12.99 4.62
CA LYS A 213 6.63 -12.98 5.98
C LYS A 213 7.46 -14.21 6.33
N PRO A 214 7.06 -15.47 5.98
CA PRO A 214 7.88 -16.64 6.25
C PRO A 214 9.23 -16.64 5.53
N LEU A 215 9.30 -16.02 4.37
CA LEU A 215 10.54 -15.87 3.60
C LEU A 215 11.38 -14.72 4.15
N ALA A 216 10.76 -13.58 4.44
CA ALA A 216 11.43 -12.42 5.04
C ALA A 216 12.04 -12.78 6.42
N ALA A 217 11.34 -13.55 7.24
CA ALA A 217 11.81 -13.98 8.56
C ALA A 217 13.05 -14.90 8.52
N GLN A 218 13.31 -15.57 7.40
CA GLN A 218 14.53 -16.35 7.23
C GLN A 218 15.76 -15.47 6.98
N GLU A 219 15.55 -14.30 6.38
CA GLU A 219 16.59 -13.34 6.03
C GLU A 219 16.82 -12.31 7.15
N ASP A 220 15.73 -11.75 7.69
CA ASP A 220 15.77 -10.72 8.75
C ASP A 220 14.52 -10.82 9.65
N PRO A 221 14.59 -11.56 10.77
CA PRO A 221 13.47 -11.63 11.72
C PRO A 221 13.18 -10.31 12.42
N ASP A 222 14.20 -9.44 12.64
CA ASP A 222 13.99 -8.14 13.29
C ASP A 222 13.20 -7.19 12.36
N PHE A 223 13.41 -7.29 11.05
CA PHE A 223 12.57 -6.61 10.06
C PHE A 223 11.11 -7.00 10.18
N VAL A 224 10.84 -8.30 10.27
CA VAL A 224 9.45 -8.81 10.39
C VAL A 224 8.77 -8.31 11.67
N GLU A 225 9.46 -8.34 12.81
CA GLU A 225 8.90 -7.84 14.08
C GLU A 225 8.58 -6.33 13.98
N ARG A 226 9.45 -5.54 13.34
CA ARG A 226 9.25 -4.10 13.17
C ARG A 226 8.08 -3.78 12.24
N VAL A 227 7.97 -4.45 11.09
CA VAL A 227 6.85 -4.25 10.16
C VAL A 227 5.53 -4.63 10.81
N GLN A 228 5.49 -5.76 11.54
CA GLN A 228 4.30 -6.18 12.26
C GLN A 228 3.84 -5.14 13.28
N ALA A 229 4.79 -4.61 14.09
CA ALA A 229 4.48 -3.58 15.08
C ALA A 229 3.93 -2.30 14.43
N ASN A 230 4.49 -1.88 13.28
CA ASN A 230 4.01 -0.70 12.56
C ASN A 230 2.58 -0.90 11.99
N PHE A 231 2.26 -2.10 11.52
CA PHE A 231 0.87 -2.42 11.13
C PHE A 231 -0.08 -2.35 12.32
N ASP A 232 0.32 -2.92 13.45
CA ASP A 232 -0.50 -2.93 14.66
C ASP A 232 -0.75 -1.51 15.19
N ASP A 233 0.25 -0.62 15.14
CA ASP A 233 0.12 0.79 15.54
C ASP A 233 -0.87 1.55 14.64
N VAL A 234 -0.83 1.31 13.32
CA VAL A 234 -1.79 1.90 12.35
C VAL A 234 -3.20 1.41 12.65
N GLU A 235 -3.38 0.10 12.81
CA GLU A 235 -4.71 -0.48 13.09
C GLU A 235 -5.28 -0.08 14.44
N GLU A 236 -4.44 0.08 15.48
CA GLU A 236 -4.89 0.59 16.78
C GLU A 236 -5.49 1.99 16.63
N THR A 237 -4.85 2.86 15.84
CA THR A 237 -5.39 4.21 15.59
C THR A 237 -6.68 4.18 14.78
N LEU A 238 -6.78 3.33 13.75
CA LEU A 238 -8.01 3.19 12.95
C LEU A 238 -9.17 2.61 13.78
N ALA A 239 -8.86 1.71 14.72
CA ALA A 239 -9.86 1.10 15.59
C ALA A 239 -10.61 2.11 16.46
N ASP A 240 -9.97 3.22 16.83
CA ASP A 240 -10.60 4.28 17.62
C ASP A 240 -11.75 4.99 16.89
N TYR A 241 -11.77 4.89 15.55
CA TYR A 241 -12.79 5.49 14.69
C TYR A 241 -13.80 4.49 14.13
N ARG A 242 -13.81 3.23 14.59
CA ARG A 242 -14.83 2.26 14.19
C ARG A 242 -16.16 2.58 14.84
N LEU A 243 -17.25 2.52 14.07
CA LEU A 243 -18.61 2.72 14.57
C LEU A 243 -19.03 1.62 15.54
N ASP A 244 -18.52 0.42 15.40
CA ASP A 244 -18.69 -0.70 16.31
C ASP A 244 -17.38 -1.50 16.38
N ALA A 245 -16.77 -1.53 17.55
CA ALA A 245 -15.51 -2.24 17.76
C ALA A 245 -15.64 -3.77 17.63
N ASP A 246 -16.85 -4.30 17.83
CA ASP A 246 -17.13 -5.75 17.75
C ASP A 246 -17.61 -6.17 16.35
N ASP A 247 -17.98 -5.22 15.49
CA ASP A 247 -18.43 -5.46 14.11
C ASP A 247 -17.65 -4.60 13.10
N PRO A 248 -16.56 -5.13 12.51
CA PRO A 248 -15.79 -4.41 11.49
C PRO A 248 -16.60 -3.99 10.26
N SER A 249 -17.74 -4.65 9.99
CA SER A 249 -18.62 -4.30 8.86
C SER A 249 -19.48 -3.07 9.13
N ALA A 250 -19.59 -2.62 10.38
CA ALA A 250 -20.30 -1.40 10.75
C ALA A 250 -19.63 -0.15 10.16
N GLY A 251 -18.34 -0.23 9.81
CA GLY A 251 -17.59 0.84 9.18
C GLY A 251 -16.97 1.83 10.15
N PHE A 252 -16.77 3.04 9.67
CA PHE A 252 -16.04 4.10 10.36
C PHE A 252 -16.88 5.36 10.53
N GLU A 253 -16.49 6.18 11.49
CA GLU A 253 -16.94 7.56 11.61
C GLU A 253 -16.49 8.37 10.37
N SER A 254 -17.16 9.52 10.15
CA SER A 254 -16.75 10.44 9.08
C SER A 254 -15.30 10.90 9.28
N TYR A 255 -14.55 11.05 8.19
CA TYR A 255 -13.19 11.58 8.23
C TYR A 255 -13.10 12.98 8.86
N ASP A 256 -14.19 13.74 8.85
CA ASP A 256 -14.26 15.05 9.52
C ASP A 256 -14.12 14.94 11.05
N GLU A 257 -14.40 13.77 11.64
CA GLU A 257 -14.21 13.50 13.07
C GLU A 257 -12.76 13.15 13.43
N VAL A 258 -11.92 12.83 12.43
CA VAL A 258 -10.49 12.52 12.66
C VAL A 258 -9.76 13.80 13.05
N SER A 259 -9.27 13.82 14.27
CA SER A 259 -8.58 15.00 14.79
C SER A 259 -7.25 15.25 14.09
N ASP A 260 -6.79 16.52 14.06
CA ASP A 260 -5.45 16.86 13.58
C ASP A 260 -4.32 16.13 14.34
N ALA A 261 -4.58 15.72 15.58
CA ALA A 261 -3.62 14.95 16.36
C ALA A 261 -3.51 13.52 15.83
N ASP A 262 -4.64 12.90 15.50
CA ASP A 262 -4.69 11.52 15.01
C ASP A 262 -4.22 11.43 13.55
N ARG A 263 -4.55 12.40 12.70
CA ARG A 263 -3.94 12.50 11.35
C ARG A 263 -2.42 12.53 11.42
N ARG A 264 -1.84 13.30 12.35
CA ARG A 264 -0.39 13.30 12.59
C ARG A 264 0.13 12.00 13.20
N ALA A 265 -0.67 11.35 14.05
CA ALA A 265 -0.31 10.06 14.64
C ALA A 265 -0.28 8.95 13.59
N LEU A 266 -1.20 8.97 12.61
CA LEU A 266 -1.22 8.04 11.47
C LEU A 266 -0.05 8.28 10.50
N THR A 267 0.29 9.55 10.21
CA THR A 267 1.33 9.88 9.22
C THR A 267 2.68 9.21 9.52
N GLY A 268 3.10 9.20 10.80
CA GLY A 268 4.39 8.63 11.20
C GLY A 268 4.48 7.13 10.95
N PRO A 269 3.64 6.30 11.56
CA PRO A 269 3.62 4.86 11.35
C PRO A 269 3.43 4.45 9.89
N VAL A 270 2.53 5.10 9.15
CA VAL A 270 2.30 4.81 7.72
C VAL A 270 3.55 5.10 6.89
N THR A 271 4.22 6.24 7.12
CA THR A 271 5.47 6.57 6.42
C THR A 271 6.57 5.55 6.72
N VAL A 272 6.73 5.16 7.99
CA VAL A 272 7.72 4.14 8.38
C VAL A 272 7.37 2.78 7.79
N LEU A 273 6.08 2.45 7.75
CA LEU A 273 5.61 1.20 7.15
C LEU A 273 5.88 1.16 5.65
N ALA A 274 5.64 2.26 4.92
CA ALA A 274 5.99 2.39 3.51
C ALA A 274 7.50 2.22 3.27
N GLU A 275 8.34 2.90 4.07
CA GLU A 275 9.80 2.78 3.99
C GLU A 275 10.27 1.35 4.26
N ASP A 276 9.77 0.70 5.30
CA ASP A 276 10.13 -0.68 5.64
C ASP A 276 9.67 -1.65 4.53
N LEU A 277 8.43 -1.56 4.07
CA LEU A 277 7.90 -2.41 3.00
C LEU A 277 8.65 -2.22 1.68
N SER A 278 9.14 -1.00 1.38
CA SER A 278 9.96 -0.75 0.19
C SER A 278 11.26 -1.58 0.18
N THR A 279 11.77 -1.95 1.35
CA THR A 279 12.97 -2.78 1.49
C THR A 279 12.70 -4.28 1.30
N LEU A 280 11.44 -4.72 1.41
CA LEU A 280 11.06 -6.13 1.32
C LEU A 280 11.48 -6.76 -0.02
N ARG A 281 11.37 -6.05 -1.14
CA ARG A 281 11.84 -6.51 -2.45
C ARG A 281 13.33 -6.87 -2.43
N GLY A 282 14.15 -5.96 -1.88
CA GLY A 282 15.59 -6.16 -1.74
C GLY A 282 15.93 -7.34 -0.81
N LEU A 283 15.20 -7.48 0.31
CA LEU A 283 15.36 -8.57 1.26
C LEU A 283 15.10 -9.94 0.62
N LEU A 284 14.09 -10.02 -0.26
CA LEU A 284 13.73 -11.23 -0.99
C LEU A 284 14.55 -11.45 -2.28
N GLY A 285 15.45 -10.52 -2.63
CA GLY A 285 16.27 -10.60 -3.84
C GLY A 285 15.53 -10.34 -5.15
N LEU A 286 14.44 -9.56 -5.09
CA LEU A 286 13.56 -9.19 -6.20
C LEU A 286 13.90 -7.80 -6.79
N ASN A 287 15.19 -7.54 -7.08
CA ASN A 287 15.69 -6.24 -7.60
C ASN A 287 15.78 -6.24 -9.13
#